data_dd16b9858bf94d90b4db322685147c1d
#
_entry.id   dd16b9858bf94d90b4db322685147c1d
#
_cell.length_a   1.000
_cell.length_b   1.000
_cell.length_c   1.000
_cell.angle_alpha   90.00
_cell.angle_beta   90.00
_cell.angle_gamma   90.00
#
_symmetry.space_group_name_H-M   'P 1'
#
loop_
_entity.id
_entity.type
_entity.pdbx_description
1 polymer ?
#
loop_
_entity_poly.entity_id
_entity_poly.type
_entity_poly.pdbx_seq_one_letter_code
_entity_poly.pdbx_strand_id
1 'polypeptide(L)'
;MQHSFETLDRPGGFARVGILRPLRSRDFRLLWMGQTVSLVGDGIFLIAMAWTAFQLWNSPASLSIVGIAMTVPIIACLLLGGAVSDRFDRRRVMIVADAARAVIVGALATLDLTGSLGFATFAVLVALYGAATAFFTPAFEAIVPSVVPESELAQANSLDQFMRPGALRLVGPALGGTVVAAIGSGGAFAVDAASFLASLAAIAAIRPVPAAVATAGSTGAAIADGIRFVRSQVWLWATLVSAAVAYLAFMGPTEALLPFVVKNELHASAAVLGLVFAAGGVGAIGAALIMGQRGQPRRDVTFMYACWTLATLAVAGYGLGRSAGQLMIACLVFNALEAAGTIVWATIKQRHVPRALLGRVSSLDWMISIGLLPISYGLTAPVASLVGVRATLIGAAAIGAVVTLGALFVPGMRDVEGRGSAGLTVRTS
;
A
#
# COMPACT_ATOMS: atom_id res chain seq x y z
N MET A 1 -49.76 -6.12 -38.04
CA MET A 1 -49.67 -7.27 -37.08
C MET A 1 -48.47 -8.11 -37.47
N GLN A 2 -47.35 -7.92 -36.77
CA GLN A 2 -46.26 -8.89 -36.67
C GLN A 2 -45.40 -8.46 -35.49
N HIS A 3 -45.65 -9.05 -34.35
CA HIS A 3 -44.83 -8.95 -33.14
C HIS A 3 -43.66 -9.92 -33.34
N SER A 4 -42.47 -9.37 -33.50
CA SER A 4 -41.23 -10.12 -33.36
C SER A 4 -40.86 -10.20 -31.87
N PHE A 5 -40.94 -11.39 -31.28
CA PHE A 5 -40.42 -11.71 -29.97
C PHE A 5 -38.89 -11.71 -30.05
N GLU A 6 -38.22 -10.69 -29.49
CA GLU A 6 -36.81 -10.76 -29.15
C GLU A 6 -36.62 -11.76 -28.03
N THR A 7 -36.06 -12.89 -28.37
CA THR A 7 -35.56 -13.89 -27.38
C THR A 7 -34.41 -13.27 -26.62
N LEU A 8 -34.67 -12.90 -25.35
CA LEU A 8 -33.65 -12.57 -24.38
C LEU A 8 -32.73 -13.79 -24.17
N ASP A 9 -31.59 -13.74 -24.84
CA ASP A 9 -30.48 -14.69 -24.63
C ASP A 9 -30.00 -14.59 -23.18
N ARG A 10 -30.31 -15.61 -22.36
CA ARG A 10 -29.88 -15.69 -20.98
C ARG A 10 -28.43 -16.16 -20.95
N PRO A 11 -27.46 -15.32 -20.59
CA PRO A 11 -26.08 -15.76 -20.50
C PRO A 11 -25.93 -16.77 -19.36
N GLY A 12 -25.30 -17.90 -19.67
CA GLY A 12 -25.00 -18.98 -18.74
C GLY A 12 -24.24 -18.53 -17.49
N GLY A 13 -24.38 -19.28 -16.41
CA GLY A 13 -24.03 -18.95 -15.02
C GLY A 13 -22.61 -18.44 -14.69
N PHE A 14 -21.64 -18.49 -15.62
CA PHE A 14 -20.30 -17.91 -15.46
C PHE A 14 -20.17 -16.47 -15.98
N ALA A 15 -21.16 -15.91 -16.66
CA ALA A 15 -21.17 -14.55 -17.19
C ALA A 15 -21.44 -13.47 -16.11
N ARG A 16 -21.69 -13.83 -14.86
CA ARG A 16 -22.09 -12.89 -13.79
C ARG A 16 -20.97 -12.25 -12.99
N VAL A 17 -19.70 -12.68 -13.14
CA VAL A 17 -18.56 -12.04 -12.46
C VAL A 17 -17.83 -11.14 -13.45
N GLY A 18 -18.42 -10.00 -13.76
CA GLY A 18 -17.89 -9.02 -14.73
C GLY A 18 -16.44 -8.58 -14.42
N ILE A 19 -16.03 -8.63 -13.15
CA ILE A 19 -14.68 -8.28 -12.69
C ILE A 19 -13.57 -9.18 -13.30
N LEU A 20 -13.88 -10.42 -13.72
CA LEU A 20 -12.92 -11.35 -14.30
C LEU A 20 -12.74 -11.21 -15.82
N ARG A 21 -13.51 -10.35 -16.48
CA ARG A 21 -13.44 -10.16 -17.94
C ARG A 21 -12.03 -9.83 -18.46
N PRO A 22 -11.26 -8.93 -17.83
CA PRO A 22 -9.92 -8.59 -18.31
C PRO A 22 -8.96 -9.78 -18.38
N LEU A 23 -9.17 -10.83 -17.57
CA LEU A 23 -8.36 -12.05 -17.59
C LEU A 23 -8.52 -12.89 -18.88
N ARG A 24 -9.48 -12.56 -19.74
CA ARG A 24 -9.62 -13.15 -21.08
C ARG A 24 -8.51 -12.67 -22.02
N SER A 25 -8.01 -11.43 -21.83
CA SER A 25 -6.82 -10.96 -22.51
C SER A 25 -5.60 -11.76 -22.01
N ARG A 26 -4.88 -12.41 -22.95
CA ARG A 26 -3.68 -13.19 -22.64
C ARG A 26 -2.63 -12.32 -21.96
N ASP A 27 -2.40 -11.11 -22.49
CA ASP A 27 -1.32 -10.24 -22.01
C ASP A 27 -1.67 -9.66 -20.63
N PHE A 28 -2.93 -9.27 -20.38
CA PHE A 28 -3.36 -8.86 -19.05
C PHE A 28 -3.32 -10.02 -18.04
N ARG A 29 -3.72 -11.22 -18.44
CA ARG A 29 -3.65 -12.40 -17.55
C ARG A 29 -2.22 -12.71 -17.14
N LEU A 30 -1.25 -12.66 -18.07
CA LEU A 30 0.16 -12.84 -17.76
C LEU A 30 0.66 -11.74 -16.79
N LEU A 31 0.34 -10.48 -17.08
CA LEU A 31 0.68 -9.34 -16.21
C LEU A 31 0.13 -9.54 -14.80
N TRP A 32 -1.16 -9.84 -14.70
CA TRP A 32 -1.86 -9.98 -13.43
C TRP A 32 -1.37 -11.19 -12.61
N MET A 33 -1.15 -12.35 -13.26
CA MET A 33 -0.61 -13.54 -12.58
C MET A 33 0.82 -13.31 -12.10
N GLY A 34 1.69 -12.75 -12.95
CA GLY A 34 3.06 -12.42 -12.57
C GLY A 34 3.09 -11.47 -11.37
N GLN A 35 2.28 -10.40 -11.42
CA GLN A 35 2.15 -9.44 -10.32
C GLN A 35 1.60 -10.08 -9.04
N THR A 36 0.62 -10.98 -9.14
CA THR A 36 0.06 -11.67 -7.97
C THR A 36 1.13 -12.50 -7.27
N VAL A 37 1.91 -13.28 -8.03
CA VAL A 37 2.99 -14.10 -7.49
C VAL A 37 4.06 -13.22 -6.85
N SER A 38 4.47 -12.14 -7.51
CA SER A 38 5.45 -11.18 -6.98
C SER A 38 4.95 -10.53 -5.69
N LEU A 39 3.70 -10.08 -5.61
CA LEU A 39 3.15 -9.45 -4.39
C LEU A 39 3.02 -10.43 -3.22
N VAL A 40 2.77 -11.72 -3.48
CA VAL A 40 2.86 -12.74 -2.43
C VAL A 40 4.29 -12.88 -1.94
N GLY A 41 5.27 -12.89 -2.86
CA GLY A 41 6.71 -12.86 -2.55
C GLY A 41 7.08 -11.63 -1.72
N ASP A 42 6.67 -10.43 -2.13
CA ASP A 42 6.87 -9.19 -1.39
C ASP A 42 6.32 -9.28 0.04
N GLY A 43 5.15 -9.92 0.24
CA GLY A 43 4.60 -10.15 1.57
C GLY A 43 5.41 -11.13 2.41
N ILE A 44 6.00 -12.17 1.80
CA ILE A 44 6.96 -13.09 2.43
C ILE A 44 8.23 -12.32 2.80
N PHE A 45 8.75 -11.49 1.88
CA PHE A 45 9.92 -10.64 2.09
C PHE A 45 9.75 -9.71 3.29
N LEU A 46 8.59 -9.07 3.47
CA LEU A 46 8.33 -8.17 4.60
C LEU A 46 8.51 -8.86 5.95
N ILE A 47 8.03 -10.10 6.09
CA ILE A 47 8.21 -10.89 7.32
C ILE A 47 9.68 -11.29 7.51
N ALA A 48 10.32 -11.79 6.45
CA ALA A 48 11.72 -12.16 6.48
C ALA A 48 12.62 -10.96 6.82
N MET A 49 12.36 -9.80 6.20
CA MET A 49 13.08 -8.55 6.43
C MET A 49 13.00 -8.12 7.90
N ALA A 50 11.78 -8.10 8.47
CA ALA A 50 11.58 -7.71 9.86
C ALA A 50 12.28 -8.70 10.81
N TRP A 51 12.20 -10.00 10.53
CA TRP A 51 12.80 -11.03 11.34
C TRP A 51 14.33 -10.98 11.29
N THR A 52 14.92 -10.86 10.09
CA THR A 52 16.36 -10.72 9.87
C THR A 52 16.94 -9.48 10.53
N ALA A 53 16.24 -8.33 10.45
CA ALA A 53 16.69 -7.10 11.10
C ALA A 53 16.95 -7.33 12.61
N PHE A 54 16.04 -8.03 13.28
CA PHE A 54 16.20 -8.35 14.71
C PHE A 54 17.15 -9.53 14.98
N GLN A 55 17.40 -10.41 14.01
CA GLN A 55 18.43 -11.45 14.16
C GLN A 55 19.84 -10.84 14.11
N LEU A 56 20.05 -9.90 13.16
CA LEU A 56 21.35 -9.26 12.96
C LEU A 56 21.64 -8.19 14.02
N TRP A 57 20.62 -7.47 14.46
CA TRP A 57 20.75 -6.46 15.50
C TRP A 57 19.43 -6.36 16.29
N ASN A 58 19.41 -7.00 17.46
CA ASN A 58 18.20 -7.09 18.30
C ASN A 58 17.91 -5.78 19.04
N SER A 59 17.52 -4.75 18.30
CA SER A 59 17.20 -3.40 18.80
C SER A 59 15.97 -2.85 18.09
N PRO A 60 15.12 -2.04 18.74
CA PRO A 60 14.07 -1.30 18.04
C PRO A 60 14.59 -0.42 16.89
N ALA A 61 15.85 0.03 16.97
CA ALA A 61 16.51 0.81 15.94
C ALA A 61 16.77 0.02 14.66
N SER A 62 16.94 -1.31 14.74
CA SER A 62 17.29 -2.12 13.57
C SER A 62 16.23 -2.01 12.46
N LEU A 63 14.97 -2.23 12.78
CA LEU A 63 13.89 -2.17 11.81
C LEU A 63 13.56 -0.73 11.39
N SER A 64 13.76 0.25 12.28
CA SER A 64 13.67 1.67 11.93
C SER A 64 14.69 2.05 10.84
N ILE A 65 15.95 1.64 11.00
CA ILE A 65 17.01 1.90 10.01
C ILE A 65 16.72 1.18 8.70
N VAL A 66 16.29 -0.07 8.75
CA VAL A 66 15.91 -0.85 7.57
C VAL A 66 14.71 -0.22 6.84
N GLY A 67 13.71 0.26 7.59
CA GLY A 67 12.57 0.99 7.04
C GLY A 67 12.97 2.29 6.34
N ILE A 68 13.90 3.05 6.91
CA ILE A 68 14.49 4.25 6.28
C ILE A 68 15.26 3.84 5.02
N ALA A 69 16.12 2.81 5.12
CA ALA A 69 16.90 2.31 4.00
C ALA A 69 16.03 1.87 2.82
N MET A 70 14.86 1.28 3.08
CA MET A 70 13.89 0.91 2.05
C MET A 70 13.18 2.14 1.47
N THR A 71 12.69 3.03 2.32
CA THR A 71 11.71 4.06 1.94
C THR A 71 12.37 5.28 1.28
N VAL A 72 13.55 5.70 1.75
CA VAL A 72 14.27 6.86 1.18
C VAL A 72 14.59 6.66 -0.30
N PRO A 73 15.18 5.53 -0.74
CA PRO A 73 15.42 5.30 -2.17
C PRO A 73 14.13 5.17 -2.99
N ILE A 74 13.05 4.61 -2.44
CA ILE A 74 11.74 4.58 -3.11
C ILE A 74 11.32 6.01 -3.45
N ILE A 75 11.32 6.92 -2.45
CA ILE A 75 10.89 8.31 -2.64
C ILE A 75 11.81 9.05 -3.60
N ALA A 76 13.12 8.92 -3.42
CA ALA A 76 14.12 9.59 -4.25
C ALA A 76 14.06 9.14 -5.73
N CYS A 77 13.82 7.85 -5.97
CA CYS A 77 13.78 7.28 -7.31
C CYS A 77 12.39 7.31 -7.96
N LEU A 78 11.31 7.61 -7.22
CA LEU A 78 9.94 7.54 -7.74
C LEU A 78 9.71 8.49 -8.93
N LEU A 79 10.21 9.72 -8.84
CA LEU A 79 10.13 10.70 -9.93
C LEU A 79 10.97 10.28 -11.14
N LEU A 80 12.13 9.68 -10.89
CA LEU A 80 13.00 9.14 -11.95
C LEU A 80 12.32 7.93 -12.61
N GLY A 81 11.69 7.06 -11.81
CA GLY A 81 10.93 5.90 -12.28
C GLY A 81 9.79 6.30 -13.20
N GLY A 82 9.03 7.34 -12.85
CA GLY A 82 8.00 7.93 -13.71
C GLY A 82 8.57 8.43 -15.04
N ALA A 83 9.62 9.26 -14.98
CA ALA A 83 10.26 9.80 -16.18
C ALA A 83 10.86 8.72 -17.09
N VAL A 84 11.42 7.66 -16.51
CA VAL A 84 11.95 6.50 -17.26
C VAL A 84 10.80 5.72 -17.89
N SER A 85 9.71 5.49 -17.16
CA SER A 85 8.51 4.80 -17.67
C SER A 85 7.83 5.55 -18.83
N ASP A 86 7.94 6.89 -18.87
CA ASP A 86 7.41 7.70 -19.95
C ASP A 86 8.28 7.67 -21.21
N ARG A 87 9.60 7.47 -21.06
CA ARG A 87 10.58 7.54 -22.17
C ARG A 87 10.91 6.18 -22.77
N PHE A 88 10.84 5.12 -21.99
CA PHE A 88 11.23 3.78 -22.39
C PHE A 88 10.02 2.84 -22.48
N ASP A 89 10.21 1.72 -23.19
CA ASP A 89 9.23 0.64 -23.22
C ASP A 89 8.94 0.13 -21.79
N ARG A 90 7.70 0.37 -21.33
CA ARG A 90 7.22 0.03 -19.98
C ARG A 90 7.47 -1.42 -19.61
N ARG A 91 7.29 -2.34 -20.56
CA ARG A 91 7.57 -3.76 -20.40
C ARG A 91 9.06 -3.99 -20.09
N ARG A 92 9.98 -3.31 -20.81
CA ARG A 92 11.42 -3.42 -20.56
C ARG A 92 11.80 -2.84 -19.20
N VAL A 93 11.24 -1.72 -18.81
CA VAL A 93 11.45 -1.12 -17.48
C VAL A 93 11.05 -2.11 -16.39
N MET A 94 9.88 -2.75 -16.51
CA MET A 94 9.42 -3.76 -15.55
C MET A 94 10.34 -4.99 -15.51
N ILE A 95 10.78 -5.51 -16.65
CA ILE A 95 11.71 -6.65 -16.74
C ILE A 95 13.03 -6.32 -16.02
N VAL A 96 13.60 -5.15 -16.28
CA VAL A 96 14.86 -4.71 -15.63
C VAL A 96 14.67 -4.53 -14.12
N ALA A 97 13.55 -3.95 -13.71
CA ALA A 97 13.24 -3.78 -12.29
C ALA A 97 13.06 -5.13 -11.57
N ASP A 98 12.35 -6.10 -12.17
CA ASP A 98 12.19 -7.44 -11.60
C ASP A 98 13.51 -8.21 -11.58
N ALA A 99 14.33 -8.12 -12.64
CA ALA A 99 15.66 -8.71 -12.66
C ALA A 99 16.56 -8.14 -11.56
N ALA A 100 16.55 -6.82 -11.37
CA ALA A 100 17.29 -6.17 -10.30
C ALA A 100 16.82 -6.64 -8.92
N ARG A 101 15.48 -6.69 -8.68
CA ARG A 101 14.92 -7.20 -7.42
C ARG A 101 15.28 -8.66 -7.19
N ALA A 102 15.18 -9.52 -8.22
CA ALA A 102 15.56 -10.93 -8.12
C ALA A 102 17.04 -11.10 -7.72
N VAL A 103 17.95 -10.33 -8.34
CA VAL A 103 19.38 -10.36 -8.02
C VAL A 103 19.65 -9.87 -6.59
N ILE A 104 19.05 -8.75 -6.18
CA ILE A 104 19.24 -8.18 -4.86
C ILE A 104 18.71 -9.11 -3.76
N VAL A 105 17.50 -9.63 -3.93
CA VAL A 105 16.90 -10.53 -2.95
C VAL A 105 17.57 -11.93 -2.99
N GLY A 106 18.03 -12.37 -4.15
CA GLY A 106 18.88 -13.56 -4.30
C GLY A 106 20.23 -13.41 -3.57
N ALA A 107 20.83 -12.21 -3.60
CA ALA A 107 22.02 -11.93 -2.81
C ALA A 107 21.73 -11.95 -1.30
N LEU A 108 20.60 -11.39 -0.85
CA LEU A 108 20.15 -11.49 0.55
C LEU A 108 19.99 -12.96 0.97
N ALA A 109 19.33 -13.78 0.14
CA ALA A 109 19.15 -15.20 0.40
C ALA A 109 20.51 -15.91 0.55
N THR A 110 21.42 -15.69 -0.38
CA THR A 110 22.74 -16.34 -0.40
C THR A 110 23.56 -15.95 0.82
N LEU A 111 23.62 -14.66 1.14
CA LEU A 111 24.40 -14.16 2.28
C LEU A 111 23.82 -14.62 3.62
N ASP A 112 22.50 -14.70 3.74
CA ASP A 112 21.83 -15.18 4.97
C ASP A 112 22.06 -16.70 5.14
N LEU A 113 21.87 -17.49 4.08
CA LEU A 113 22.09 -18.95 4.10
C LEU A 113 23.55 -19.34 4.39
N THR A 114 24.50 -18.51 3.95
CA THR A 114 25.93 -18.73 4.24
C THR A 114 26.39 -18.15 5.59
N GLY A 115 25.51 -17.48 6.32
CA GLY A 115 25.84 -16.85 7.61
C GLY A 115 26.78 -15.65 7.48
N SER A 116 26.93 -15.07 6.28
CA SER A 116 27.84 -13.94 6.01
C SER A 116 27.10 -12.59 5.91
N LEU A 117 25.78 -12.57 6.15
CA LEU A 117 24.97 -11.36 6.09
C LEU A 117 25.19 -10.49 7.33
N GLY A 118 25.86 -9.34 7.17
CA GLY A 118 25.98 -8.32 8.22
C GLY A 118 24.87 -7.27 8.09
N PHE A 119 24.58 -6.57 9.21
CA PHE A 119 23.49 -5.56 9.26
C PHE A 119 23.68 -4.43 8.23
N ALA A 120 24.89 -3.91 8.06
CA ALA A 120 25.18 -2.86 7.08
C ALA A 120 24.91 -3.33 5.63
N THR A 121 25.38 -4.53 5.28
CA THR A 121 25.14 -5.15 3.97
C THR A 121 23.64 -5.38 3.73
N PHE A 122 22.93 -5.85 4.75
CA PHE A 122 21.47 -6.02 4.74
C PHE A 122 20.76 -4.70 4.44
N ALA A 123 21.08 -3.63 5.18
CA ALA A 123 20.48 -2.31 4.97
C ALA A 123 20.75 -1.75 3.57
N VAL A 124 21.97 -1.94 3.03
CA VAL A 124 22.32 -1.51 1.66
C VAL A 124 21.51 -2.29 0.61
N LEU A 125 21.40 -3.62 0.75
CA LEU A 125 20.62 -4.43 -0.19
C LEU A 125 19.13 -4.10 -0.13
N VAL A 126 18.57 -3.82 1.06
CA VAL A 126 17.20 -3.34 1.20
C VAL A 126 17.01 -1.95 0.57
N ALA A 127 18.00 -1.07 0.66
CA ALA A 127 17.97 0.23 -0.02
C ALA A 127 17.95 0.09 -1.56
N LEU A 128 18.77 -0.81 -2.09
CA LEU A 128 18.79 -1.12 -3.53
C LEU A 128 17.48 -1.76 -3.99
N TYR A 129 16.89 -2.64 -3.19
CA TYR A 129 15.56 -3.22 -3.44
C TYR A 129 14.48 -2.13 -3.50
N GLY A 130 14.49 -1.18 -2.55
CA GLY A 130 13.60 -0.02 -2.56
C GLY A 130 13.76 0.83 -3.82
N ALA A 131 14.99 1.14 -4.22
CA ALA A 131 15.28 1.85 -5.47
C ALA A 131 14.73 1.13 -6.70
N ALA A 132 14.96 -0.19 -6.83
CA ALA A 132 14.44 -0.98 -7.94
C ALA A 132 12.90 -0.99 -7.99
N THR A 133 12.23 -1.08 -6.83
CA THR A 133 10.77 -1.05 -6.71
C THR A 133 10.17 0.27 -7.21
N ALA A 134 10.86 1.40 -7.03
CA ALA A 134 10.41 2.71 -7.50
C ALA A 134 10.26 2.82 -9.02
N PHE A 135 10.97 2.00 -9.79
CA PHE A 135 10.84 1.95 -11.26
C PHE A 135 9.71 1.02 -11.72
N PHE A 136 9.40 -0.02 -10.96
CA PHE A 136 8.38 -0.99 -11.35
C PHE A 136 6.98 -0.41 -11.29
N THR A 137 6.60 0.24 -10.19
CA THR A 137 5.24 0.69 -9.91
C THR A 137 4.66 1.61 -10.99
N PRO A 138 5.33 2.72 -11.40
CA PRO A 138 4.78 3.59 -12.44
C PRO A 138 4.71 2.90 -13.82
N ALA A 139 5.64 1.99 -14.11
CA ALA A 139 5.62 1.24 -15.36
C ALA A 139 4.45 0.24 -15.40
N PHE A 140 4.15 -0.41 -14.26
CA PHE A 140 3.00 -1.30 -14.12
C PHE A 140 1.67 -0.55 -14.30
N GLU A 141 1.47 0.58 -13.62
CA GLU A 141 0.25 1.38 -13.76
C GLU A 141 0.05 1.86 -15.20
N ALA A 142 1.15 2.23 -15.86
CA ALA A 142 1.11 2.75 -17.22
C ALA A 142 0.90 1.67 -18.32
N ILE A 143 1.29 0.40 -18.08
CA ILE A 143 1.12 -0.68 -19.07
C ILE A 143 -0.32 -1.21 -19.10
N VAL A 144 -1.07 -1.18 -17.99
CA VAL A 144 -2.42 -1.74 -17.87
C VAL A 144 -3.37 -1.26 -18.99
N PRO A 145 -3.48 0.06 -19.29
CA PRO A 145 -4.36 0.54 -20.35
C PRO A 145 -3.96 0.05 -21.76
N SER A 146 -2.77 -0.46 -21.93
CA SER A 146 -2.26 -0.94 -23.22
C SER A 146 -2.52 -2.44 -23.45
N VAL A 147 -2.87 -3.18 -22.39
CA VAL A 147 -3.10 -4.64 -22.45
C VAL A 147 -4.56 -5.03 -22.18
N VAL A 148 -5.42 -4.03 -21.89
CA VAL A 148 -6.85 -4.19 -21.62
C VAL A 148 -7.65 -3.24 -22.49
N PRO A 149 -8.79 -3.66 -23.08
CA PRO A 149 -9.72 -2.74 -23.75
C PRO A 149 -10.21 -1.64 -22.79
N GLU A 150 -10.43 -0.43 -23.30
CA GLU A 150 -10.88 0.73 -22.50
C GLU A 150 -12.17 0.42 -21.72
N SER A 151 -13.09 -0.34 -22.31
CA SER A 151 -14.35 -0.78 -21.68
C SER A 151 -14.16 -1.71 -20.46
N GLU A 152 -12.98 -2.31 -20.30
CA GLU A 152 -12.66 -3.27 -19.22
C GLU A 152 -11.64 -2.70 -18.20
N LEU A 153 -11.18 -1.44 -18.37
CA LEU A 153 -10.22 -0.80 -17.46
C LEU A 153 -10.71 -0.73 -16.00
N ALA A 154 -12.01 -0.42 -15.82
CA ALA A 154 -12.59 -0.37 -14.48
C ALA A 154 -12.53 -1.73 -13.77
N GLN A 155 -12.76 -2.83 -14.49
CA GLN A 155 -12.67 -4.19 -13.97
C GLN A 155 -11.23 -4.59 -13.69
N ALA A 156 -10.28 -4.22 -14.58
CA ALA A 156 -8.86 -4.46 -14.36
C ALA A 156 -8.33 -3.77 -13.10
N ASN A 157 -8.69 -2.50 -12.90
CA ASN A 157 -8.34 -1.76 -11.69
C ASN A 157 -9.00 -2.36 -10.44
N SER A 158 -10.25 -2.82 -10.55
CA SER A 158 -10.92 -3.50 -9.43
C SER A 158 -10.24 -4.81 -9.04
N LEU A 159 -9.76 -5.58 -10.03
CA LEU A 159 -8.98 -6.80 -9.78
C LEU A 159 -7.66 -6.48 -9.05
N ASP A 160 -6.94 -5.42 -9.43
CA ASP A 160 -5.70 -5.01 -8.74
C ASP A 160 -5.98 -4.58 -7.30
N GLN A 161 -7.03 -3.77 -7.08
CA GLN A 161 -7.43 -3.31 -5.75
C GLN A 161 -7.87 -4.45 -4.81
N PHE A 162 -8.38 -5.54 -5.35
CA PHE A 162 -8.72 -6.74 -4.57
C PHE A 162 -7.48 -7.60 -4.31
N MET A 163 -6.69 -7.84 -5.35
CA MET A 163 -5.56 -8.76 -5.31
C MET A 163 -4.42 -8.22 -4.44
N ARG A 164 -4.09 -6.93 -4.55
CA ARG A 164 -2.94 -6.32 -3.86
C ARG A 164 -3.01 -6.45 -2.35
N PRO A 165 -4.10 -6.07 -1.64
CA PRO A 165 -4.23 -6.33 -0.21
C PRO A 165 -4.26 -7.82 0.14
N GLY A 166 -4.91 -8.64 -0.68
CA GLY A 166 -4.99 -10.08 -0.48
C GLY A 166 -3.62 -10.75 -0.54
N ALA A 167 -2.80 -10.43 -1.54
CA ALA A 167 -1.47 -10.98 -1.71
C ALA A 167 -0.49 -10.40 -0.67
N LEU A 168 -0.41 -9.07 -0.54
CA LEU A 168 0.62 -8.38 0.24
C LEU A 168 0.34 -8.37 1.74
N ARG A 169 -0.94 -8.27 2.16
CA ARG A 169 -1.31 -8.11 3.58
C ARG A 169 -1.90 -9.37 4.22
N LEU A 170 -2.38 -10.34 3.42
CA LEU A 170 -2.97 -11.57 3.96
C LEU A 170 -2.13 -12.80 3.63
N VAL A 171 -2.09 -13.20 2.35
CA VAL A 171 -1.45 -14.46 1.92
C VAL A 171 0.06 -14.41 2.11
N GLY A 172 0.70 -13.33 1.66
CA GLY A 172 2.15 -13.16 1.76
C GLY A 172 2.68 -13.24 3.19
N PRO A 173 2.20 -12.41 4.14
CA PRO A 173 2.64 -12.50 5.53
C PRO A 173 2.33 -13.83 6.20
N ALA A 174 1.15 -14.43 5.96
CA ALA A 174 0.81 -15.75 6.50
C ALA A 174 1.79 -16.83 6.02
N LEU A 175 2.09 -16.86 4.71
CA LEU A 175 3.10 -17.76 4.15
C LEU A 175 4.51 -17.37 4.62
N GLY A 176 4.83 -16.07 4.68
CA GLY A 176 6.13 -15.57 5.11
C GLY A 176 6.49 -16.03 6.51
N GLY A 177 5.55 -15.91 7.46
CA GLY A 177 5.77 -16.40 8.82
C GLY A 177 6.03 -17.90 8.88
N THR A 178 5.27 -18.70 8.11
CA THR A 178 5.46 -20.16 8.05
C THR A 178 6.74 -20.55 7.34
N VAL A 179 7.09 -19.90 6.25
CA VAL A 179 8.33 -20.14 5.48
C VAL A 179 9.56 -19.79 6.33
N VAL A 180 9.56 -18.62 6.99
CA VAL A 180 10.66 -18.23 7.89
C VAL A 180 10.81 -19.21 9.05
N ALA A 181 9.70 -19.69 9.63
CA ALA A 181 9.74 -20.67 10.70
C ALA A 181 10.26 -22.05 10.25
N ALA A 182 9.98 -22.47 9.02
CA ALA A 182 10.33 -23.78 8.48
C ALA A 182 11.75 -23.85 7.89
N ILE A 183 12.17 -22.85 7.13
CA ILE A 183 13.43 -22.84 6.35
C ILE A 183 14.29 -21.59 6.56
N GLY A 184 13.95 -20.78 7.57
CA GLY A 184 14.69 -19.55 7.89
C GLY A 184 14.42 -18.38 6.97
N SER A 185 15.00 -17.23 7.33
CA SER A 185 14.87 -15.98 6.55
C SER A 185 15.55 -16.09 5.18
N GLY A 186 16.69 -16.72 5.07
CA GLY A 186 17.39 -16.96 3.80
C GLY A 186 16.55 -17.76 2.80
N GLY A 187 15.84 -18.79 3.30
CA GLY A 187 14.88 -19.54 2.48
C GLY A 187 13.70 -18.69 2.02
N ALA A 188 13.19 -17.80 2.90
CA ALA A 188 12.11 -16.88 2.56
C ALA A 188 12.54 -15.86 1.49
N PHE A 189 13.74 -15.31 1.58
CA PHE A 189 14.32 -14.47 0.52
C PHE A 189 14.50 -15.23 -0.79
N ALA A 190 14.90 -16.50 -0.76
CA ALA A 190 15.02 -17.32 -1.98
C ALA A 190 13.66 -17.54 -2.66
N VAL A 191 12.59 -17.76 -1.89
CA VAL A 191 11.22 -17.86 -2.40
C VAL A 191 10.79 -16.55 -3.07
N ASP A 192 11.08 -15.42 -2.45
CA ASP A 192 10.74 -14.12 -3.01
C ASP A 192 11.55 -13.80 -4.27
N ALA A 193 12.86 -14.09 -4.28
CA ALA A 193 13.68 -13.96 -5.49
C ALA A 193 13.11 -14.78 -6.66
N ALA A 194 12.65 -16.02 -6.39
CA ALA A 194 11.99 -16.86 -7.38
C ALA A 194 10.66 -16.26 -7.86
N SER A 195 9.92 -15.56 -6.99
CA SER A 195 8.68 -14.87 -7.37
C SER A 195 8.92 -13.76 -8.39
N PHE A 196 10.02 -12.99 -8.25
CA PHE A 196 10.42 -11.99 -9.24
C PHE A 196 10.83 -12.61 -10.56
N LEU A 197 11.52 -13.76 -10.56
CA LEU A 197 11.84 -14.48 -11.79
C LEU A 197 10.58 -14.98 -12.51
N ALA A 198 9.58 -15.46 -11.76
CA ALA A 198 8.28 -15.84 -12.32
C ALA A 198 7.53 -14.64 -12.92
N SER A 199 7.52 -13.50 -12.21
CA SER A 199 6.96 -12.24 -12.73
C SER A 199 7.67 -11.77 -14.00
N LEU A 200 9.00 -11.74 -13.97
CA LEU A 200 9.83 -11.40 -15.14
C LEU A 200 9.52 -12.28 -16.35
N ALA A 201 9.42 -13.59 -16.16
CA ALA A 201 9.07 -14.52 -17.23
C ALA A 201 7.67 -14.26 -17.79
N ALA A 202 6.69 -13.98 -16.92
CA ALA A 202 5.34 -13.63 -17.32
C ALA A 202 5.29 -12.32 -18.12
N ILE A 203 6.01 -11.28 -17.66
CA ILE A 203 6.11 -9.98 -18.35
C ILE A 203 6.86 -10.14 -19.69
N ALA A 204 7.92 -10.96 -19.74
CA ALA A 204 8.66 -11.24 -20.95
C ALA A 204 7.82 -11.98 -22.01
N ALA A 205 6.77 -12.69 -21.62
CA ALA A 205 5.82 -13.33 -22.52
C ALA A 205 4.71 -12.40 -23.05
N ILE A 206 4.57 -11.17 -22.53
CA ILE A 206 3.65 -10.14 -23.04
C ILE A 206 4.15 -9.62 -24.38
N ARG A 207 3.26 -9.32 -25.30
CA ARG A 207 3.62 -8.72 -26.59
C ARG A 207 4.20 -7.33 -26.40
N PRO A 208 5.15 -6.90 -27.26
CA PRO A 208 5.66 -5.53 -27.21
C PRO A 208 4.54 -4.52 -27.34
N VAL A 209 4.51 -3.55 -26.44
CA VAL A 209 3.52 -2.46 -26.45
C VAL A 209 4.22 -1.20 -26.96
N PRO A 210 3.68 -0.51 -27.99
CA PRO A 210 4.26 0.74 -28.46
C PRO A 210 4.37 1.75 -27.31
N ALA A 211 5.50 2.43 -27.24
CA ALA A 211 5.68 3.52 -26.26
C ALA A 211 4.62 4.61 -26.54
N ALA A 212 3.92 5.07 -25.52
CA ALA A 212 3.02 6.20 -25.67
C ALA A 212 3.85 7.44 -25.98
N VAL A 213 3.42 8.22 -27.01
CA VAL A 213 4.03 9.49 -27.32
C VAL A 213 3.82 10.42 -26.13
N ALA A 214 4.90 10.79 -25.45
CA ALA A 214 4.86 11.69 -24.30
C ALA A 214 4.29 13.05 -24.76
N THR A 215 3.12 13.43 -24.26
CA THR A 215 2.58 14.78 -24.44
C THR A 215 3.40 15.73 -23.55
N ALA A 216 4.23 16.56 -24.20
CA ALA A 216 5.07 17.55 -23.55
C ALA A 216 4.21 18.67 -22.96
N GLY A 217 3.84 18.52 -21.67
CA GLY A 217 3.33 19.61 -20.84
C GLY A 217 4.34 19.95 -19.76
N SER A 218 4.51 21.22 -19.38
CA SER A 218 5.44 21.61 -18.32
C SER A 218 4.94 21.06 -16.97
N THR A 219 5.65 20.07 -16.45
CA THR A 219 5.33 19.35 -15.20
C THR A 219 5.19 20.33 -14.01
N GLY A 220 5.96 21.44 -13.99
CA GLY A 220 5.93 22.42 -12.91
C GLY A 220 4.61 23.20 -12.80
N ALA A 221 4.05 23.66 -13.92
CA ALA A 221 2.76 24.36 -13.94
C ALA A 221 1.63 23.41 -13.50
N ALA A 222 1.70 22.15 -13.91
CA ALA A 222 0.75 21.13 -13.54
C ALA A 222 0.72 20.87 -12.01
N ILE A 223 1.87 20.81 -11.37
CA ILE A 223 1.99 20.64 -9.91
C ILE A 223 1.45 21.88 -9.19
N ALA A 224 1.80 23.09 -9.67
CA ALA A 224 1.35 24.34 -9.07
C ALA A 224 -0.19 24.48 -9.06
N ASP A 225 -0.86 24.04 -10.13
CA ASP A 225 -2.33 24.02 -10.20
C ASP A 225 -2.95 23.05 -9.18
N GLY A 226 -2.34 21.87 -9.04
CA GLY A 226 -2.75 20.90 -8.01
C GLY A 226 -2.65 21.48 -6.59
N ILE A 227 -1.49 22.10 -6.26
CA ILE A 227 -1.27 22.74 -4.97
C ILE A 227 -2.25 23.89 -4.74
N ARG A 228 -2.49 24.72 -5.75
CA ARG A 228 -3.45 25.84 -5.67
C ARG A 228 -4.86 25.34 -5.36
N PHE A 229 -5.29 24.29 -6.05
CA PHE A 229 -6.59 23.66 -5.80
C PHE A 229 -6.67 23.09 -4.38
N VAL A 230 -5.67 22.32 -3.95
CA VAL A 230 -5.62 21.78 -2.57
C VAL A 230 -5.78 22.90 -1.55
N ARG A 231 -5.01 24.00 -1.68
CA ARG A 231 -5.06 25.14 -0.73
C ARG A 231 -6.38 25.88 -0.75
N SER A 232 -7.14 25.83 -1.84
CA SER A 232 -8.46 26.47 -1.93
C SER A 232 -9.59 25.69 -1.25
N GLN A 233 -9.36 24.41 -0.91
CA GLN A 233 -10.38 23.51 -0.33
C GLN A 233 -9.99 23.13 1.10
N VAL A 234 -10.72 23.64 2.10
CA VAL A 234 -10.42 23.37 3.53
C VAL A 234 -10.43 21.87 3.83
N TRP A 235 -11.49 21.18 3.41
CA TRP A 235 -11.62 19.73 3.65
C TRP A 235 -10.44 18.93 3.09
N LEU A 236 -9.82 19.38 2.00
CA LEU A 236 -8.74 18.67 1.32
C LEU A 236 -7.40 18.93 2.00
N TRP A 237 -6.97 20.22 2.15
CA TRP A 237 -5.67 20.51 2.77
C TRP A 237 -5.63 20.11 4.25
N ALA A 238 -6.73 20.29 4.98
CA ALA A 238 -6.75 19.92 6.39
C ALA A 238 -6.73 18.41 6.59
N THR A 239 -7.34 17.61 5.68
CA THR A 239 -7.19 16.15 5.67
C THR A 239 -5.76 15.74 5.37
N LEU A 240 -5.10 16.34 4.37
CA LEU A 240 -3.72 16.04 4.05
C LEU A 240 -2.76 16.36 5.21
N VAL A 241 -2.95 17.50 5.87
CA VAL A 241 -2.15 17.89 7.05
C VAL A 241 -2.41 16.94 8.22
N SER A 242 -3.68 16.62 8.49
CA SER A 242 -4.04 15.66 9.54
C SER A 242 -3.44 14.28 9.28
N ALA A 243 -3.53 13.78 8.05
CA ALA A 243 -2.91 12.52 7.64
C ALA A 243 -1.39 12.55 7.80
N ALA A 244 -0.73 13.65 7.39
CA ALA A 244 0.71 13.83 7.53
C ALA A 244 1.16 13.71 8.98
N VAL A 245 0.49 14.43 9.90
CA VAL A 245 0.83 14.40 11.33
C VAL A 245 0.51 13.04 11.96
N ALA A 246 -0.64 12.45 11.61
CA ALA A 246 -1.01 11.13 12.10
C ALA A 246 -0.01 10.06 11.64
N TYR A 247 0.33 10.01 10.34
CA TYR A 247 1.31 9.05 9.80
C TYR A 247 2.69 9.24 10.40
N LEU A 248 3.12 10.51 10.59
CA LEU A 248 4.38 10.79 11.29
C LEU A 248 4.39 10.21 12.71
N ALA A 249 3.25 10.25 13.41
CA ALA A 249 3.17 9.78 14.79
C ALA A 249 3.13 8.26 14.90
N PHE A 250 2.37 7.54 14.01
CA PHE A 250 2.09 6.12 14.26
C PHE A 250 2.70 5.12 13.26
N MET A 251 3.05 5.54 12.03
CA MET A 251 3.52 4.58 11.01
C MET A 251 4.84 3.91 11.40
N GLY A 252 5.86 4.69 11.75
CA GLY A 252 7.14 4.14 12.20
C GLY A 252 7.02 3.24 13.43
N PRO A 253 6.37 3.70 14.53
CA PRO A 253 6.09 2.84 15.67
C PRO A 253 5.35 1.56 15.32
N THR A 254 4.32 1.62 14.50
CA THR A 254 3.53 0.44 14.12
C THR A 254 4.37 -0.57 13.34
N GLU A 255 5.09 -0.12 12.33
CA GLU A 255 5.86 -1.00 11.44
C GLU A 255 7.13 -1.54 12.10
N ALA A 256 7.80 -0.74 12.96
CA ALA A 256 9.06 -1.14 13.59
C ALA A 256 8.87 -1.82 14.93
N LEU A 257 7.95 -1.35 15.78
CA LEU A 257 7.84 -1.83 17.16
C LEU A 257 6.87 -3.00 17.32
N LEU A 258 5.88 -3.19 16.45
CA LEU A 258 4.99 -4.36 16.53
C LEU A 258 5.77 -5.67 16.32
N PRO A 259 6.65 -5.83 15.30
CA PRO A 259 7.50 -7.00 15.19
C PRO A 259 8.45 -7.17 16.39
N PHE A 260 8.96 -6.06 16.94
CA PHE A 260 9.79 -6.11 18.16
C PHE A 260 9.03 -6.66 19.37
N VAL A 261 7.79 -6.20 19.61
CA VAL A 261 6.92 -6.71 20.69
C VAL A 261 6.67 -8.21 20.50
N VAL A 262 6.34 -8.66 19.29
CA VAL A 262 6.09 -10.08 19.00
C VAL A 262 7.33 -10.93 19.30
N LYS A 263 8.51 -10.51 18.84
CA LYS A 263 9.75 -11.29 18.99
C LYS A 263 10.32 -11.22 20.41
N ASN A 264 10.47 -10.02 20.97
CA ASN A 264 11.27 -9.80 22.17
C ASN A 264 10.47 -9.74 23.47
N GLU A 265 9.19 -9.33 23.40
CA GLU A 265 8.36 -9.24 24.60
C GLU A 265 7.41 -10.44 24.75
N LEU A 266 6.85 -10.94 23.64
CA LEU A 266 6.04 -12.16 23.66
C LEU A 266 6.85 -13.43 23.43
N HIS A 267 8.14 -13.32 23.08
CA HIS A 267 9.02 -14.46 22.75
C HIS A 267 8.40 -15.38 21.70
N ALA A 268 7.61 -14.82 20.77
CA ALA A 268 6.87 -15.56 19.76
C ALA A 268 7.69 -15.75 18.48
N SER A 269 7.27 -16.72 17.67
CA SER A 269 7.94 -17.07 16.40
C SER A 269 7.56 -16.12 15.26
N ALA A 270 8.31 -16.18 14.15
CA ALA A 270 7.98 -15.49 12.90
C ALA A 270 6.60 -15.89 12.36
N ALA A 271 6.18 -17.15 12.57
CA ALA A 271 4.84 -17.59 12.19
C ALA A 271 3.74 -16.79 12.91
N VAL A 272 3.92 -16.50 14.20
CA VAL A 272 2.99 -15.66 14.97
C VAL A 272 2.97 -14.22 14.43
N LEU A 273 4.13 -13.66 14.06
CA LEU A 273 4.18 -12.35 13.42
C LEU A 273 3.41 -12.34 12.09
N GLY A 274 3.61 -13.36 11.27
CA GLY A 274 2.87 -13.53 10.02
C GLY A 274 1.35 -13.60 10.25
N LEU A 275 0.90 -14.33 11.27
CA LEU A 275 -0.53 -14.42 11.64
C LEU A 275 -1.09 -13.09 12.16
N VAL A 276 -0.31 -12.29 12.88
CA VAL A 276 -0.71 -10.95 13.32
C VAL A 276 -0.97 -10.05 12.11
N PHE A 277 -0.05 -10.01 11.15
CA PHE A 277 -0.25 -9.24 9.92
C PHE A 277 -1.38 -9.78 9.03
N ALA A 278 -1.51 -11.11 8.94
CA ALA A 278 -2.61 -11.75 8.21
C ALA A 278 -3.99 -11.40 8.81
N ALA A 279 -4.10 -11.31 10.14
CA ALA A 279 -5.32 -10.83 10.79
C ALA A 279 -5.67 -9.40 10.36
N GLY A 280 -4.67 -8.52 10.18
CA GLY A 280 -4.85 -7.19 9.60
C GLY A 280 -5.39 -7.25 8.17
N GLY A 281 -4.84 -8.15 7.34
CA GLY A 281 -5.33 -8.40 5.98
C GLY A 281 -6.80 -8.83 5.93
N VAL A 282 -7.20 -9.74 6.84
CA VAL A 282 -8.61 -10.16 7.00
C VAL A 282 -9.49 -8.96 7.35
N GLY A 283 -9.03 -8.09 8.27
CA GLY A 283 -9.73 -6.87 8.65
C GLY A 283 -9.97 -5.93 7.47
N ALA A 284 -8.92 -5.64 6.70
CA ALA A 284 -8.99 -4.76 5.52
C ALA A 284 -9.94 -5.31 4.44
N ILE A 285 -9.84 -6.61 4.11
CA ILE A 285 -10.71 -7.28 3.13
C ILE A 285 -12.15 -7.28 3.62
N GLY A 286 -12.38 -7.60 4.89
CA GLY A 286 -13.71 -7.60 5.50
C GLY A 286 -14.36 -6.21 5.42
N ALA A 287 -13.62 -5.16 5.74
CA ALA A 287 -14.10 -3.79 5.62
C ALA A 287 -14.43 -3.42 4.17
N ALA A 288 -13.58 -3.78 3.20
CA ALA A 288 -13.83 -3.53 1.78
C ALA A 288 -15.11 -4.21 1.28
N LEU A 289 -15.34 -5.46 1.68
CA LEU A 289 -16.57 -6.20 1.34
C LEU A 289 -17.82 -5.54 1.95
N ILE A 290 -17.76 -5.17 3.23
CA ILE A 290 -18.87 -4.51 3.92
C ILE A 290 -19.19 -3.15 3.28
N MET A 291 -18.17 -2.34 3.02
CA MET A 291 -18.32 -1.02 2.38
C MET A 291 -18.86 -1.15 0.95
N GLY A 292 -18.37 -2.14 0.20
CA GLY A 292 -18.86 -2.42 -1.16
C GLY A 292 -20.34 -2.80 -1.20
N GLN A 293 -20.84 -3.51 -0.18
CA GLN A 293 -22.25 -3.91 -0.09
C GLN A 293 -23.16 -2.80 0.47
N ARG A 294 -22.69 -2.04 1.46
CA ARG A 294 -23.50 -1.00 2.12
C ARG A 294 -23.48 0.35 1.40
N GLY A 295 -22.52 0.56 0.53
CA GLY A 295 -22.32 1.84 -0.17
C GLY A 295 -21.80 2.95 0.75
N GLN A 296 -21.85 4.18 0.25
CA GLN A 296 -21.33 5.37 0.96
C GLN A 296 -22.23 5.76 2.15
N PRO A 297 -21.65 6.04 3.31
CA PRO A 297 -22.38 6.61 4.45
C PRO A 297 -22.94 7.99 4.11
N ARG A 298 -24.11 8.33 4.68
CA ARG A 298 -24.70 9.67 4.50
C ARG A 298 -23.82 10.80 5.05
N ARG A 299 -23.13 10.54 6.16
CA ARG A 299 -22.14 11.46 6.78
C ARG A 299 -20.75 10.91 6.50
N ASP A 300 -20.32 11.03 5.25
CA ASP A 300 -19.10 10.40 4.74
C ASP A 300 -17.84 10.96 5.42
N VAL A 301 -17.69 12.27 5.56
CA VAL A 301 -16.54 12.88 6.24
C VAL A 301 -16.49 12.50 7.73
N THR A 302 -17.63 12.60 8.43
CA THR A 302 -17.71 12.19 9.85
C THR A 302 -17.38 10.71 10.03
N PHE A 303 -17.92 9.84 9.18
CA PHE A 303 -17.63 8.40 9.21
C PHE A 303 -16.15 8.10 8.97
N MET A 304 -15.55 8.74 7.96
CA MET A 304 -14.14 8.59 7.62
C MET A 304 -13.24 8.93 8.82
N TYR A 305 -13.44 10.10 9.42
CA TYR A 305 -12.65 10.51 10.58
C TYR A 305 -12.92 9.68 11.82
N ALA A 306 -14.15 9.23 12.06
CA ALA A 306 -14.45 8.28 13.13
C ALA A 306 -13.68 6.95 12.93
N CYS A 307 -13.66 6.42 11.70
CA CYS A 307 -12.89 5.22 11.38
C CYS A 307 -11.39 5.44 11.62
N TRP A 308 -10.79 6.52 11.13
CA TRP A 308 -9.37 6.78 11.33
C TRP A 308 -9.00 7.06 12.78
N THR A 309 -9.85 7.75 13.54
CA THR A 309 -9.64 7.96 14.97
C THR A 309 -9.67 6.63 15.74
N LEU A 310 -10.66 5.77 15.47
CA LEU A 310 -10.73 4.47 16.09
C LEU A 310 -9.61 3.53 15.62
N ALA A 311 -9.18 3.63 14.36
CA ALA A 311 -8.03 2.90 13.84
C ALA A 311 -6.75 3.30 14.59
N THR A 312 -6.45 4.59 14.70
CA THR A 312 -5.28 5.05 15.46
C THR A 312 -5.34 4.67 16.94
N LEU A 313 -6.52 4.70 17.56
CA LEU A 313 -6.71 4.17 18.93
C LEU A 313 -6.43 2.66 19.02
N ALA A 314 -6.76 1.88 18.00
CA ALA A 314 -6.47 0.44 17.98
C ALA A 314 -4.96 0.15 18.01
N VAL A 315 -4.09 1.08 17.57
CA VAL A 315 -2.62 0.98 17.71
C VAL A 315 -2.21 0.87 19.19
N ALA A 316 -2.97 1.46 20.12
CA ALA A 316 -2.72 1.25 21.55
C ALA A 316 -2.82 -0.22 21.95
N GLY A 317 -3.62 -1.01 21.25
CA GLY A 317 -3.71 -2.46 21.46
C GLY A 317 -2.38 -3.19 21.20
N TYR A 318 -1.48 -2.65 20.38
CA TYR A 318 -0.12 -3.19 20.21
C TYR A 318 0.75 -2.94 21.46
N GLY A 319 0.59 -1.78 22.09
CA GLY A 319 1.30 -1.44 23.32
C GLY A 319 0.71 -2.11 24.58
N LEU A 320 -0.59 -2.36 24.62
CA LEU A 320 -1.31 -2.96 25.75
C LEU A 320 -1.36 -4.49 25.67
N GLY A 321 -1.24 -5.07 24.47
CA GLY A 321 -1.37 -6.50 24.22
C GLY A 321 -0.27 -7.30 24.94
N ARG A 322 -0.68 -8.38 25.61
CA ARG A 322 0.18 -9.33 26.34
C ARG A 322 0.13 -10.73 25.75
N SER A 323 -0.63 -10.94 24.68
CA SER A 323 -0.72 -12.20 23.96
C SER A 323 -0.83 -11.97 22.45
N ALA A 324 -0.44 -12.96 21.67
CA ALA A 324 -0.56 -12.94 20.22
C ALA A 324 -2.00 -12.70 19.74
N GLY A 325 -2.99 -13.32 20.41
CA GLY A 325 -4.41 -13.13 20.09
C GLY A 325 -4.87 -11.68 20.26
N GLN A 326 -4.39 -10.98 21.30
CA GLN A 326 -4.70 -9.55 21.50
C GLN A 326 -4.08 -8.68 20.40
N LEU A 327 -2.83 -8.97 19.98
CA LEU A 327 -2.19 -8.28 18.86
C LEU A 327 -2.90 -8.55 17.53
N MET A 328 -3.36 -9.79 17.30
CA MET A 328 -4.15 -10.13 16.10
C MET A 328 -5.45 -9.35 16.06
N ILE A 329 -6.18 -9.24 17.18
CA ILE A 329 -7.42 -8.46 17.27
C ILE A 329 -7.14 -6.98 17.03
N ALA A 330 -6.09 -6.41 17.65
CA ALA A 330 -5.71 -5.02 17.45
C ALA A 330 -5.35 -4.75 15.98
N CYS A 331 -4.59 -5.65 15.34
CA CYS A 331 -4.19 -5.54 13.94
C CYS A 331 -5.40 -5.64 12.99
N LEU A 332 -6.32 -6.57 13.25
CA LEU A 332 -7.57 -6.73 12.52
C LEU A 332 -8.41 -5.45 12.60
N VAL A 333 -8.64 -4.94 13.81
CA VAL A 333 -9.46 -3.73 14.04
C VAL A 333 -8.81 -2.50 13.40
N PHE A 334 -7.50 -2.30 13.59
CA PHE A 334 -6.76 -1.21 12.97
C PHE A 334 -6.92 -1.20 11.44
N ASN A 335 -6.61 -2.32 10.79
CA ASN A 335 -6.64 -2.40 9.33
C ASN A 335 -8.07 -2.36 8.77
N ALA A 336 -9.07 -2.91 9.48
CA ALA A 336 -10.47 -2.82 9.06
C ALA A 336 -10.97 -1.36 9.06
N LEU A 337 -10.69 -0.61 10.12
CA LEU A 337 -11.12 0.78 10.25
C LEU A 337 -10.33 1.71 9.33
N GLU A 338 -9.02 1.48 9.19
CA GLU A 338 -8.16 2.22 8.26
C GLU A 338 -8.67 2.04 6.82
N ALA A 339 -8.91 0.80 6.39
CA ALA A 339 -9.42 0.51 5.06
C ALA A 339 -10.80 1.13 4.81
N ALA A 340 -11.73 1.06 5.78
CA ALA A 340 -13.04 1.69 5.67
C ALA A 340 -12.94 3.21 5.47
N GLY A 341 -12.10 3.88 6.27
CA GLY A 341 -11.84 5.33 6.14
C GLY A 341 -11.21 5.69 4.79
N THR A 342 -10.23 4.91 4.35
CA THR A 342 -9.51 5.13 3.07
C THR A 342 -10.41 4.92 1.84
N ILE A 343 -11.34 3.96 1.87
CA ILE A 343 -12.34 3.77 0.81
C ILE A 343 -13.23 5.01 0.70
N VAL A 344 -13.69 5.54 1.82
CA VAL A 344 -14.52 6.77 1.84
C VAL A 344 -13.72 7.96 1.36
N TRP A 345 -12.46 8.12 1.80
CA TRP A 345 -11.56 9.17 1.34
C TRP A 345 -11.36 9.17 -0.18
N ALA A 346 -11.07 8.01 -0.74
CA ALA A 346 -10.93 7.85 -2.19
C ALA A 346 -12.19 8.31 -2.93
N THR A 347 -13.36 7.95 -2.42
CA THR A 347 -14.65 8.31 -3.03
C THR A 347 -14.95 9.81 -2.89
N ILE A 348 -14.68 10.44 -1.74
CA ILE A 348 -14.82 11.90 -1.55
C ILE A 348 -13.94 12.64 -2.55
N LYS A 349 -12.66 12.24 -2.69
CA LYS A 349 -11.74 12.82 -3.69
C LYS A 349 -12.30 12.71 -5.11
N GLN A 350 -12.74 11.54 -5.52
CA GLN A 350 -13.28 11.31 -6.87
C GLN A 350 -14.53 12.13 -7.17
N ARG A 351 -15.35 12.43 -6.15
CA ARG A 351 -16.59 13.22 -6.29
C ARG A 351 -16.35 14.71 -6.35
N HIS A 352 -15.42 15.23 -5.52
CA HIS A 352 -15.28 16.67 -5.30
C HIS A 352 -14.05 17.28 -5.98
N VAL A 353 -13.09 16.48 -6.44
CA VAL A 353 -11.95 16.97 -7.20
C VAL A 353 -12.26 16.89 -8.70
N PRO A 354 -12.09 17.99 -9.47
CA PRO A 354 -12.24 17.98 -10.91
C PRO A 354 -11.39 16.90 -11.58
N ARG A 355 -11.94 16.19 -12.56
CA ARG A 355 -11.25 15.06 -13.23
C ARG A 355 -9.86 15.44 -13.75
N ALA A 356 -9.69 16.66 -14.27
CA ALA A 356 -8.41 17.18 -14.77
C ALA A 356 -7.34 17.35 -13.67
N LEU A 357 -7.73 17.49 -12.40
CA LEU A 357 -6.84 17.70 -11.26
C LEU A 357 -6.70 16.46 -10.36
N LEU A 358 -7.56 15.46 -10.56
CA LEU A 358 -7.63 14.29 -9.66
C LEU A 358 -6.28 13.55 -9.56
N GLY A 359 -5.59 13.34 -10.67
CA GLY A 359 -4.27 12.71 -10.67
C GLY A 359 -3.22 13.52 -9.90
N ARG A 360 -3.23 14.86 -10.03
CA ARG A 360 -2.31 15.77 -9.34
C ARG A 360 -2.56 15.79 -7.83
N VAL A 361 -3.83 15.85 -7.43
CA VAL A 361 -4.24 15.79 -6.02
C VAL A 361 -3.89 14.43 -5.41
N SER A 362 -4.11 13.33 -6.15
CA SER A 362 -3.74 11.99 -5.69
C SER A 362 -2.23 11.81 -5.56
N SER A 363 -1.43 12.39 -6.45
CA SER A 363 0.03 12.37 -6.32
C SER A 363 0.51 13.14 -5.09
N LEU A 364 -0.10 14.30 -4.78
CA LEU A 364 0.20 15.05 -3.55
C LEU A 364 -0.17 14.25 -2.28
N ASP A 365 -1.32 13.59 -2.28
CA ASP A 365 -1.79 12.72 -1.20
C ASP A 365 -0.81 11.56 -0.95
N TRP A 366 -0.38 10.88 -2.01
CA TRP A 366 0.62 9.82 -1.94
C TRP A 366 1.99 10.33 -1.44
N MET A 367 2.44 11.48 -1.97
CA MET A 367 3.71 12.07 -1.55
C MET A 367 3.72 12.44 -0.07
N ILE A 368 2.61 12.96 0.46
CA ILE A 368 2.46 13.29 1.88
C ILE A 368 2.44 12.00 2.72
N SER A 369 1.72 10.97 2.28
CA SER A 369 1.58 9.71 3.00
C SER A 369 2.90 8.93 3.11
N ILE A 370 3.70 8.90 2.02
CA ILE A 370 4.98 8.16 1.98
C ILE A 370 6.15 9.05 2.42
N GLY A 371 6.11 10.35 2.09
CA GLY A 371 7.24 11.26 2.28
C GLY A 371 7.68 11.44 3.74
N LEU A 372 6.77 11.27 4.68
CA LEU A 372 7.06 11.38 6.12
C LEU A 372 7.45 10.04 6.78
N LEU A 373 7.34 8.92 6.07
CA LEU A 373 7.71 7.60 6.60
C LEU A 373 9.16 7.54 7.10
N PRO A 374 10.18 8.02 6.37
CA PRO A 374 11.56 7.97 6.86
C PRO A 374 11.74 8.76 8.17
N ILE A 375 11.04 9.88 8.31
CA ILE A 375 11.08 10.70 9.53
C ILE A 375 10.40 9.94 10.67
N SER A 376 9.23 9.34 10.42
CA SER A 376 8.53 8.51 11.41
C SER A 376 9.41 7.34 11.90
N TYR A 377 10.07 6.63 10.99
CA TYR A 377 11.04 5.58 11.35
C TYR A 377 12.22 6.14 12.14
N GLY A 378 12.78 7.29 11.71
CA GLY A 378 13.91 7.93 12.38
C GLY A 378 13.60 8.37 13.82
N LEU A 379 12.36 8.79 14.10
CA LEU A 379 11.91 9.17 15.44
C LEU A 379 11.56 7.97 16.33
N THR A 380 11.19 6.84 15.74
CA THR A 380 10.68 5.67 16.47
C THR A 380 11.69 5.13 17.49
N ALA A 381 12.93 4.85 17.09
CA ALA A 381 13.94 4.28 17.97
C ALA A 381 14.37 5.23 19.10
N PRO A 382 14.67 6.52 18.84
CA PRO A 382 14.96 7.49 19.91
C PRO A 382 13.84 7.62 20.93
N VAL A 383 12.57 7.73 20.46
CA VAL A 383 11.42 7.83 21.37
C VAL A 383 11.26 6.54 22.16
N ALA A 384 11.36 5.37 21.53
CA ALA A 384 11.25 4.09 22.20
C ALA A 384 12.38 3.86 23.24
N SER A 385 13.58 4.42 23.02
CA SER A 385 14.66 4.35 24.00
C SER A 385 14.44 5.24 25.23
N LEU A 386 13.71 6.35 25.07
CA LEU A 386 13.43 7.30 26.16
C LEU A 386 12.24 6.88 27.03
N VAL A 387 11.13 6.46 26.40
CA VAL A 387 9.87 6.19 27.11
C VAL A 387 9.48 4.71 27.12
N GLY A 388 10.21 3.88 26.39
CA GLY A 388 9.92 2.45 26.23
C GLY A 388 9.02 2.13 25.03
N VAL A 389 9.13 0.90 24.53
CA VAL A 389 8.46 0.42 23.31
C VAL A 389 6.93 0.53 23.42
N ARG A 390 6.36 0.03 24.52
CA ARG A 390 4.92 0.04 24.75
C ARG A 390 4.35 1.44 24.90
N ALA A 391 5.03 2.30 25.66
CA ALA A 391 4.62 3.69 25.84
C ALA A 391 4.67 4.47 24.53
N THR A 392 5.64 4.20 23.66
CA THR A 392 5.75 4.78 22.31
C THR A 392 4.53 4.40 21.46
N LEU A 393 4.13 3.14 21.45
CA LEU A 393 2.94 2.68 20.71
C LEU A 393 1.64 3.31 21.23
N ILE A 394 1.49 3.40 22.56
CA ILE A 394 0.32 4.04 23.19
C ILE A 394 0.31 5.54 22.91
N GLY A 395 1.46 6.21 23.03
CA GLY A 395 1.60 7.64 22.72
C GLY A 395 1.31 7.94 21.25
N ALA A 396 1.80 7.11 20.32
CA ALA A 396 1.51 7.20 18.90
C ALA A 396 0.00 7.08 18.62
N ALA A 397 -0.67 6.13 19.28
CA ALA A 397 -2.12 5.96 19.19
C ALA A 397 -2.87 7.20 19.68
N ALA A 398 -2.47 7.75 20.84
CA ALA A 398 -3.10 8.93 21.41
C ALA A 398 -2.94 10.17 20.53
N ILE A 399 -1.70 10.43 20.04
CA ILE A 399 -1.42 11.55 19.12
C ILE A 399 -2.23 11.40 17.84
N GLY A 400 -2.21 10.22 17.21
CA GLY A 400 -2.96 9.96 15.99
C GLY A 400 -4.47 10.17 16.18
N ALA A 401 -5.03 9.69 17.30
CA ALA A 401 -6.44 9.86 17.62
C ALA A 401 -6.83 11.32 17.88
N VAL A 402 -6.01 12.07 18.63
CA VAL A 402 -6.24 13.50 18.88
C VAL A 402 -6.19 14.29 17.59
N VAL A 403 -5.21 14.03 16.72
CA VAL A 403 -5.06 14.72 15.45
C VAL A 403 -6.22 14.42 14.50
N THR A 404 -6.59 13.15 14.33
CA THR A 404 -7.69 12.76 13.44
C THR A 404 -9.04 13.24 13.97
N LEU A 405 -9.30 13.12 15.27
CA LEU A 405 -10.50 13.64 15.88
C LEU A 405 -10.57 15.17 15.80
N GLY A 406 -9.46 15.85 16.10
CA GLY A 406 -9.35 17.31 16.05
C GLY A 406 -9.60 17.88 14.66
N ALA A 407 -9.12 17.20 13.61
CA ALA A 407 -9.34 17.59 12.22
C ALA A 407 -10.83 17.66 11.85
N LEU A 408 -11.67 16.79 12.44
CA LEU A 408 -13.11 16.80 12.22
C LEU A 408 -13.80 18.12 12.65
N PHE A 409 -13.19 18.85 13.59
CA PHE A 409 -13.71 20.12 14.12
C PHE A 409 -13.15 21.36 13.41
N VAL A 410 -12.28 21.19 12.40
CA VAL A 410 -11.79 22.30 11.59
C VAL A 410 -12.97 22.93 10.83
N PRO A 411 -13.19 24.27 10.94
CA PRO A 411 -14.24 24.94 10.20
C PRO A 411 -14.12 24.72 8.69
N GLY A 412 -15.22 24.31 8.04
CA GLY A 412 -15.24 23.96 6.60
C GLY A 412 -14.88 22.51 6.26
N MET A 413 -14.46 21.68 7.24
CA MET A 413 -14.14 20.27 7.01
C MET A 413 -15.36 19.46 6.53
N ARG A 414 -16.55 19.75 7.05
CA ARG A 414 -17.80 19.06 6.74
C ARG A 414 -18.62 19.71 5.62
N ASP A 415 -18.11 20.76 4.98
CA ASP A 415 -18.85 21.48 3.93
C ASP A 415 -19.19 20.62 2.72
N VAL A 416 -18.44 19.54 2.50
CA VAL A 416 -18.67 18.57 1.43
C VAL A 416 -19.51 17.38 1.87
N GLU A 417 -19.85 17.26 3.18
CA GLU A 417 -20.57 16.12 3.72
C GLU A 417 -22.00 16.05 3.15
N GLY A 418 -22.35 14.89 2.60
CA GLY A 418 -23.69 14.64 2.06
C GLY A 418 -24.02 15.39 0.76
N ARG A 419 -23.11 16.20 0.21
CA ARG A 419 -23.32 16.82 -1.10
C ARG A 419 -23.10 15.77 -2.19
N GLY A 420 -24.18 15.16 -2.65
CA GLY A 420 -24.17 14.40 -3.92
C GLY A 420 -23.82 15.32 -5.08
N SER A 421 -23.46 14.75 -6.24
CA SER A 421 -22.97 15.42 -7.46
C SER A 421 -23.87 16.51 -8.08
N ALA A 422 -24.92 16.93 -7.40
CA ALA A 422 -25.95 17.87 -7.88
C ALA A 422 -25.69 19.34 -7.53
N GLY A 423 -24.50 19.75 -7.09
CA GLY A 423 -24.34 21.10 -6.53
C GLY A 423 -23.10 21.90 -6.93
N LEU A 424 -22.44 21.63 -8.05
CA LEU A 424 -21.38 22.51 -8.60
C LEU A 424 -21.98 23.54 -9.59
N THR A 425 -22.84 24.43 -9.11
CA THR A 425 -23.03 25.72 -9.76
C THR A 425 -21.83 26.59 -9.39
N VAL A 426 -20.95 26.77 -10.37
CA VAL A 426 -19.87 27.74 -10.33
C VAL A 426 -20.50 29.13 -10.05
N ARG A 427 -20.31 29.66 -8.84
CA ARG A 427 -20.49 31.09 -8.61
C ARG A 427 -19.31 31.79 -9.29
N THR A 428 -19.52 32.21 -10.53
CA THR A 428 -18.70 33.25 -11.16
C THR A 428 -19.13 34.59 -10.53
N SER A 429 -18.28 35.17 -9.74
CA SER A 429 -18.28 36.57 -9.39
C SER A 429 -16.91 37.15 -9.62
#